data_b378e593dc5c6056be3921c27e708620
#
_entry.id   b378e593dc5c6056be3921c27e708620
#
_cell.length_a   1.000
_cell.length_b   1.000
_cell.length_c   1.000
_cell.angle_alpha   90.00
_cell.angle_beta   90.00
_cell.angle_gamma   90.00
#
_symmetry.space_group_name_H-M   'P 1'
#
loop_
_entity.id
_entity.type
_entity.pdbx_description
1 polymer ?
#
loop_
_entity_poly.entity_id
_entity_poly.type
_entity_poly.pdbx_seq_one_letter_code
_entity_poly.pdbx_strand_id
1 'polypeptide(L)'
;FKSCSQWRENFTNILNQIITIGIKSIPIVIFTSLFSGMVAGLQAAYQFDVDTGFPITKEAIQYLGSVVGTSVVLELGPMITALVMTGKIGATICAEIGTMRITEQIDALESLSFNPVAYLIMPRIVASILMFPYLVIISDIFGITGGLVASTYAYEPLTVSLFFQGLEIY
;
A
#
# COMPACT_ATOMS: atom_id res chain seq x y z
N PHE A 1 -5.94 -22.68 -32.73
CA PHE A 1 -6.34 -21.27 -32.99
C PHE A 1 -7.24 -20.68 -31.89
N LYS A 2 -8.14 -21.45 -31.27
CA LYS A 2 -9.01 -20.97 -30.17
C LYS A 2 -8.21 -20.59 -28.88
N SER A 3 -7.13 -21.28 -28.60
CA SER A 3 -6.31 -21.02 -27.37
C SER A 3 -5.62 -19.65 -27.40
N CYS A 4 -5.19 -19.16 -28.54
CA CYS A 4 -4.47 -17.90 -28.67
C CYS A 4 -5.40 -16.67 -28.55
N SER A 5 -6.65 -16.78 -28.97
CA SER A 5 -7.67 -15.73 -28.81
C SER A 5 -8.10 -15.61 -27.34
N GLN A 6 -8.28 -16.72 -26.65
CA GLN A 6 -8.60 -16.72 -25.22
C GLN A 6 -7.48 -16.12 -24.38
N TRP A 7 -6.23 -16.31 -24.76
CA TRP A 7 -5.09 -15.71 -24.07
C TRP A 7 -5.05 -14.18 -24.21
N ARG A 8 -5.36 -13.65 -25.39
CA ARG A 8 -5.45 -12.20 -25.63
C ARG A 8 -6.59 -11.55 -24.85
N GLU A 9 -7.75 -12.18 -24.80
CA GLU A 9 -8.89 -11.68 -24.01
C GLU A 9 -8.62 -11.71 -22.51
N ASN A 10 -8.02 -12.80 -22.01
CA ASN A 10 -7.61 -12.88 -20.62
C ASN A 10 -6.54 -11.83 -20.27
N PHE A 11 -5.60 -11.57 -21.17
CA PHE A 11 -4.58 -10.53 -20.94
C PHE A 11 -5.19 -9.13 -20.89
N THR A 12 -6.13 -8.81 -21.75
CA THR A 12 -6.85 -7.54 -21.72
C THR A 12 -7.66 -7.39 -20.43
N ASN A 13 -8.31 -8.45 -19.97
CA ASN A 13 -9.03 -8.46 -18.70
C ASN A 13 -8.10 -8.25 -17.51
N ILE A 14 -6.93 -8.88 -17.50
CA ILE A 14 -5.90 -8.65 -16.47
C ILE A 14 -5.44 -7.20 -16.47
N LEU A 15 -5.16 -6.59 -17.63
CA LEU A 15 -4.76 -5.19 -17.73
C LEU A 15 -5.85 -4.25 -17.20
N ASN A 16 -7.10 -4.48 -17.52
CA ASN A 16 -8.21 -3.69 -17.01
C ASN A 16 -8.35 -3.83 -15.49
N GLN A 17 -8.11 -5.02 -14.95
CA GLN A 17 -8.11 -5.24 -13.50
C GLN A 17 -6.90 -4.58 -12.83
N ILE A 18 -5.73 -4.56 -13.46
CA ILE A 18 -4.55 -3.82 -12.98
C ILE A 18 -4.86 -2.34 -12.83
N ILE A 19 -5.54 -1.74 -13.81
CA ILE A 19 -5.93 -0.34 -13.75
C ILE A 19 -6.94 -0.11 -12.62
N THR A 20 -7.93 -0.97 -12.50
CA THR A 20 -9.01 -0.80 -11.52
C THR A 20 -8.55 -1.07 -10.10
N ILE A 21 -7.80 -2.13 -9.88
CA ILE A 21 -7.30 -2.54 -8.57
C ILE A 21 -6.06 -1.72 -8.18
N GLY A 22 -5.12 -1.53 -9.10
CA GLY A 22 -3.86 -0.86 -8.86
C GLY A 22 -4.00 0.66 -8.90
N ILE A 23 -4.15 1.23 -10.10
CA ILE A 23 -4.06 2.68 -10.31
C ILE A 23 -5.12 3.45 -9.54
N LYS A 24 -6.36 2.97 -9.52
CA LYS A 24 -7.44 3.61 -8.74
C LYS A 24 -7.26 3.48 -7.22
N SER A 25 -6.32 2.68 -6.74
CA SER A 25 -6.01 2.56 -5.32
C SER A 25 -4.87 3.46 -4.88
N ILE A 26 -4.06 3.99 -5.80
CA ILE A 26 -2.92 4.85 -5.47
C ILE A 26 -3.31 6.03 -4.57
N PRO A 27 -4.37 6.82 -4.85
CA PRO A 27 -4.70 7.97 -4.02
C PRO A 27 -4.98 7.61 -2.56
N ILE A 28 -5.72 6.53 -2.32
CA ILE A 28 -6.06 6.11 -0.96
C ILE A 28 -4.83 5.55 -0.22
N VAL A 29 -3.95 4.84 -0.92
CA VAL A 29 -2.69 4.32 -0.35
C VAL A 29 -1.77 5.49 0.01
N ILE A 30 -1.60 6.48 -0.86
CA ILE A 30 -0.80 7.68 -0.57
C ILE A 30 -1.33 8.39 0.67
N PHE A 31 -2.62 8.63 0.72
CA PHE A 31 -3.24 9.36 1.83
C PHE A 31 -3.06 8.60 3.17
N THR A 32 -3.37 7.32 3.19
CA THR A 32 -3.27 6.52 4.42
C THR A 32 -1.83 6.33 4.87
N SER A 33 -0.88 6.10 3.95
CA SER A 33 0.54 5.92 4.29
C SER A 33 1.18 7.22 4.78
N LEU A 34 0.83 8.35 4.17
CA LEU A 34 1.34 9.65 4.59
C LEU A 34 0.92 9.97 6.02
N PHE A 35 -0.36 9.81 6.36
CA PHE A 35 -0.84 10.01 7.74
C PHE A 35 -0.24 9.02 8.73
N SER A 36 -0.11 7.76 8.36
CA SER A 36 0.51 6.77 9.23
C SER A 36 1.98 7.08 9.48
N GLY A 37 2.71 7.49 8.45
CA GLY A 37 4.10 7.94 8.59
C GLY A 37 4.22 9.17 9.49
N MET A 38 3.30 10.14 9.36
CA MET A 38 3.26 11.30 10.28
C MET A 38 3.08 10.88 11.73
N VAL A 39 2.15 9.98 12.01
CA VAL A 39 1.90 9.48 13.36
C VAL A 39 3.13 8.75 13.90
N ALA A 40 3.76 7.88 13.10
CA ALA A 40 4.97 7.17 13.48
C ALA A 40 6.14 8.14 13.79
N GLY A 41 6.32 9.16 12.94
CA GLY A 41 7.34 10.19 13.14
C GLY A 41 7.13 11.02 14.43
N LEU A 42 5.88 11.43 14.68
CA LEU A 42 5.53 12.13 15.93
C LEU A 42 5.76 11.25 17.14
N GLN A 43 5.32 9.99 17.09
CA GLN A 43 5.44 9.07 18.22
C GLN A 43 6.91 8.76 18.54
N ALA A 44 7.73 8.56 17.52
CA ALA A 44 9.17 8.39 17.69
C ALA A 44 9.81 9.66 18.29
N ALA A 45 9.48 10.84 17.77
CA ALA A 45 10.00 12.11 18.32
C ALA A 45 9.63 12.30 19.80
N TYR A 46 8.39 11.99 20.18
CA TYR A 46 7.93 12.05 21.56
C TYR A 46 8.66 11.09 22.48
N GLN A 47 8.94 9.86 22.06
CA GLN A 47 9.67 8.89 22.87
C GLN A 47 11.11 9.33 23.13
N PHE A 48 11.76 9.93 22.16
CA PHE A 48 13.12 10.45 22.34
C PHE A 48 13.17 11.69 23.23
N ASP A 49 12.13 12.51 23.29
CA ASP A 49 12.07 13.72 24.11
C ASP A 49 11.79 13.41 25.60
N VAL A 50 10.90 12.46 25.87
CA VAL A 50 10.40 12.17 27.23
C VAL A 50 11.30 11.20 28.00
N ASP A 51 11.87 10.19 27.35
CA ASP A 51 12.51 9.08 28.07
C ASP A 51 13.98 9.32 28.44
N THR A 52 14.67 10.26 27.82
CA THR A 52 16.12 10.30 27.97
C THR A 52 16.61 11.23 29.06
N GLY A 53 15.87 12.28 29.46
CA GLY A 53 16.32 13.24 30.48
C GLY A 53 17.75 13.78 30.24
N PHE A 54 18.39 13.36 29.18
CA PHE A 54 19.70 13.75 28.70
C PHE A 54 19.57 14.77 27.57
N PRO A 55 20.51 15.71 27.44
CA PRO A 55 20.54 16.57 26.28
C PRO A 55 20.66 15.71 25.02
N ILE A 56 19.67 15.81 24.15
CA ILE A 56 19.61 15.01 22.92
C ILE A 56 20.85 15.33 22.09
N THR A 57 21.73 14.33 21.98
CA THR A 57 22.95 14.44 21.18
C THR A 57 22.57 14.31 19.70
N LYS A 58 23.41 14.84 18.80
CA LYS A 58 23.21 14.70 17.34
C LYS A 58 23.07 13.22 16.92
N GLU A 59 23.72 12.33 17.65
CA GLU A 59 23.64 10.88 17.44
C GLU A 59 22.22 10.33 17.72
N ALA A 60 21.58 10.76 18.80
CA ALA A 60 20.21 10.37 19.13
C ALA A 60 19.21 10.80 18.03
N ILE A 61 19.43 11.99 17.46
CA ILE A 61 18.59 12.51 16.36
C ILE A 61 18.76 11.67 15.07
N GLN A 62 19.98 11.21 14.78
CA GLN A 62 20.22 10.32 13.65
C GLN A 62 19.49 8.96 13.82
N TYR A 63 19.49 8.42 15.04
CA TYR A 63 18.74 7.19 15.33
C TYR A 63 17.23 7.33 15.09
N LEU A 64 16.67 8.50 15.29
CA LEU A 64 15.24 8.75 15.06
C LEU A 64 14.87 8.54 13.60
N GLY A 65 15.66 9.05 12.66
CA GLY A 65 15.44 8.82 11.23
C GLY A 65 15.51 7.34 10.85
N SER A 66 16.49 6.63 11.41
CA SER A 66 16.65 5.19 11.22
C SER A 66 15.45 4.40 11.76
N VAL A 67 15.00 4.67 12.98
CA VAL A 67 13.85 3.97 13.60
C VAL A 67 12.57 4.20 12.83
N VAL A 68 12.28 5.45 12.47
CA VAL A 68 11.07 5.77 11.68
C VAL A 68 11.12 5.11 10.31
N GLY A 69 12.25 5.24 9.60
CA GLY A 69 12.41 4.66 8.27
C GLY A 69 12.26 3.14 8.28
N THR A 70 12.95 2.47 9.21
CA THR A 70 12.88 1.01 9.35
C THR A 70 11.48 0.54 9.71
N SER A 71 10.81 1.19 10.66
CA SER A 71 9.44 0.84 11.06
C SER A 71 8.44 1.02 9.91
N VAL A 72 8.60 2.08 9.10
CA VAL A 72 7.73 2.31 7.95
C VAL A 72 7.94 1.24 6.90
N VAL A 73 9.18 0.98 6.50
CA VAL A 73 9.49 0.07 5.39
C VAL A 73 9.20 -1.40 5.75
N LEU A 74 9.56 -1.83 6.96
CA LEU A 74 9.42 -3.24 7.33
C LEU A 74 8.00 -3.61 7.81
N GLU A 75 7.30 -2.69 8.47
CA GLU A 75 6.03 -3.01 9.11
C GLU A 75 4.86 -2.16 8.60
N LEU A 76 4.93 -0.85 8.75
CA LEU A 76 3.77 0.04 8.53
C LEU A 76 3.35 0.11 7.08
N GLY A 77 4.28 0.25 6.13
CA GLY A 77 3.99 0.33 4.71
C GLY A 77 3.27 -0.90 4.18
N PRO A 78 3.85 -2.11 4.31
CA PRO A 78 3.20 -3.34 3.88
C PRO A 78 1.88 -3.63 4.60
N MET A 79 1.83 -3.41 5.92
CA MET A 79 0.64 -3.68 6.73
C MET A 79 -0.54 -2.78 6.33
N ILE A 80 -0.32 -1.47 6.23
CA ILE A 80 -1.37 -0.52 5.87
C ILE A 80 -1.85 -0.75 4.45
N THR A 81 -0.92 -0.95 3.52
CA THR A 81 -1.26 -1.28 2.13
C THR A 81 -2.11 -2.54 2.08
N ALA A 82 -1.75 -3.59 2.83
CA ALA A 82 -2.52 -4.83 2.90
C ALA A 82 -3.94 -4.60 3.43
N LEU A 83 -4.10 -3.86 4.53
CA LEU A 83 -5.41 -3.57 5.11
C LEU A 83 -6.31 -2.78 4.16
N VAL A 84 -5.79 -1.70 3.59
CA VAL A 84 -6.52 -0.85 2.64
C VAL A 84 -6.93 -1.63 1.40
N MET A 85 -6.00 -2.41 0.85
CA MET A 85 -6.26 -3.18 -0.37
C MET A 85 -7.23 -4.32 -0.11
N THR A 86 -7.11 -5.03 1.00
CA THR A 86 -8.06 -6.11 1.35
C THR A 86 -9.48 -5.57 1.49
N GLY A 87 -9.67 -4.45 2.16
CA GLY A 87 -10.97 -3.81 2.30
C GLY A 87 -11.53 -3.37 0.95
N LYS A 88 -10.75 -2.65 0.15
CA LYS A 88 -11.19 -2.13 -1.15
C LYS A 88 -11.44 -3.23 -2.18
N ILE A 89 -10.48 -4.15 -2.34
CA ILE A 89 -10.59 -5.23 -3.33
C ILE A 89 -11.73 -6.17 -2.93
N GLY A 90 -11.80 -6.56 -1.66
CA GLY A 90 -12.85 -7.43 -1.14
C GLY A 90 -14.25 -6.85 -1.39
N ALA A 91 -14.47 -5.58 -1.02
CA ALA A 91 -15.73 -4.89 -1.24
C ALA A 91 -16.09 -4.80 -2.73
N THR A 92 -15.12 -4.45 -3.59
CA THR A 92 -15.34 -4.33 -5.03
C THR A 92 -15.70 -5.68 -5.66
N ILE A 93 -14.95 -6.73 -5.32
CA ILE A 93 -15.22 -8.08 -5.84
C ILE A 93 -16.60 -8.57 -5.39
N CYS A 94 -16.94 -8.41 -4.12
CA CYS A 94 -18.25 -8.80 -3.61
C CYS A 94 -19.40 -8.05 -4.28
N ALA A 95 -19.26 -6.74 -4.49
CA ALA A 95 -20.26 -5.92 -5.15
C ALA A 95 -20.46 -6.32 -6.62
N GLU A 96 -19.36 -6.54 -7.36
CA GLU A 96 -19.42 -6.93 -8.78
C GLU A 96 -20.00 -8.33 -8.95
N ILE A 97 -19.57 -9.31 -8.16
CA ILE A 97 -20.12 -10.67 -8.21
C ILE A 97 -21.59 -10.67 -7.80
N GLY A 98 -21.95 -9.92 -6.76
CA GLY A 98 -23.33 -9.78 -6.33
C GLY A 98 -24.23 -9.20 -7.43
N THR A 99 -23.76 -8.16 -8.11
CA THR A 99 -24.49 -7.58 -9.25
C THR A 99 -24.64 -8.57 -10.41
N MET A 100 -23.56 -9.29 -10.76
CA MET A 100 -23.60 -10.30 -11.82
C MET A 100 -24.55 -11.46 -11.50
N ARG A 101 -24.70 -11.81 -10.22
CA ARG A 101 -25.65 -12.85 -9.78
C ARG A 101 -27.09 -12.39 -9.92
N ILE A 102 -27.40 -11.16 -9.49
CA ILE A 102 -28.76 -10.61 -9.58
C ILE A 102 -29.19 -10.41 -11.05
N THR A 103 -28.26 -10.08 -11.93
CA THR A 103 -28.52 -9.88 -13.37
C THR A 103 -28.43 -11.17 -14.17
N GLU A 104 -28.37 -12.34 -13.55
CA GLU A 104 -28.30 -13.66 -14.18
C GLU A 104 -27.12 -13.85 -15.16
N GLN A 105 -26.12 -12.99 -15.12
CA GLN A 105 -24.94 -13.08 -16.00
C GLN A 105 -24.09 -14.31 -15.68
N ILE A 106 -24.07 -14.76 -14.43
CA ILE A 106 -23.35 -15.98 -14.03
C ILE A 106 -24.04 -17.21 -14.59
N ASP A 107 -25.37 -17.26 -14.54
CA ASP A 107 -26.15 -18.38 -15.07
C ASP A 107 -26.06 -18.45 -16.62
N ALA A 108 -25.94 -17.30 -17.28
CA ALA A 108 -25.66 -17.23 -18.70
C ALA A 108 -24.26 -17.80 -19.04
N LEU A 109 -23.23 -17.51 -18.24
CA LEU A 109 -21.90 -18.07 -18.42
C LEU A 109 -21.86 -19.59 -18.21
N GLU A 110 -22.60 -20.10 -17.22
CA GLU A 110 -22.72 -21.54 -16.96
C GLU A 110 -23.44 -22.25 -18.12
N SER A 111 -24.48 -21.65 -18.68
CA SER A 111 -25.18 -22.21 -19.85
C SER A 111 -24.30 -22.31 -21.10
N LEU A 112 -23.29 -21.44 -21.23
CA LEU A 112 -22.25 -21.48 -22.24
C LEU A 112 -21.10 -22.46 -21.92
N SER A 113 -21.22 -23.26 -20.85
CA SER A 113 -20.20 -24.21 -20.39
C SER A 113 -18.86 -23.55 -19.99
N PHE A 114 -18.87 -22.26 -19.63
CA PHE A 114 -17.72 -21.59 -19.07
C PHE A 114 -17.72 -21.75 -17.53
N ASN A 115 -16.53 -21.95 -16.95
CA ASN A 115 -16.40 -21.93 -15.50
C ASN A 115 -16.35 -20.46 -15.02
N PRO A 116 -17.42 -19.94 -14.37
CA PRO A 116 -17.51 -18.53 -14.00
C PRO A 116 -16.43 -18.14 -12.96
N VAL A 117 -16.06 -19.06 -12.08
CA VAL A 117 -15.03 -18.84 -11.07
C VAL A 117 -13.66 -18.57 -11.72
N ALA A 118 -13.27 -19.41 -12.68
CA ALA A 118 -12.00 -19.24 -13.38
C ALA A 118 -11.97 -17.96 -14.23
N TYR A 119 -13.08 -17.62 -14.86
CA TYR A 119 -13.17 -16.46 -15.75
C TYR A 119 -13.20 -15.12 -14.99
N LEU A 120 -13.91 -15.05 -13.86
CA LEU A 120 -14.11 -13.82 -13.10
C LEU A 120 -13.05 -13.58 -12.03
N ILE A 121 -12.60 -14.63 -11.34
CA ILE A 121 -11.73 -14.49 -10.16
C ILE A 121 -10.25 -14.52 -10.54
N MET A 122 -9.84 -15.39 -11.47
CA MET A 122 -8.42 -15.53 -11.82
C MET A 122 -7.74 -14.22 -12.28
N PRO A 123 -8.34 -13.42 -13.20
CA PRO A 123 -7.70 -12.15 -13.61
C PRO A 123 -7.50 -11.17 -12.47
N ARG A 124 -8.41 -11.17 -11.48
CA ARG A 124 -8.36 -10.29 -10.31
C ARG A 124 -7.25 -10.69 -9.35
N ILE A 125 -7.10 -11.99 -9.09
CA ILE A 125 -6.03 -12.50 -8.24
C ILE A 125 -4.67 -12.18 -8.86
N VAL A 126 -4.48 -12.45 -10.15
CA VAL A 126 -3.22 -12.17 -10.84
C VAL A 126 -2.90 -10.67 -10.83
N ALA A 127 -3.88 -9.82 -11.12
CA ALA A 127 -3.71 -8.38 -11.06
C ALA A 127 -3.36 -7.89 -9.66
N SER A 128 -3.97 -8.44 -8.62
CA SER A 128 -3.70 -8.09 -7.23
C SER A 128 -2.28 -8.46 -6.82
N ILE A 129 -1.83 -9.68 -7.15
CA ILE A 129 -0.46 -10.15 -6.84
C ILE A 129 0.60 -9.27 -7.52
N LEU A 130 0.36 -8.83 -8.76
CA LEU A 130 1.30 -7.98 -9.48
C LEU A 130 1.33 -6.55 -8.95
N MET A 131 0.18 -6.00 -8.58
CA MET A 131 0.07 -4.61 -8.15
C MET A 131 0.42 -4.37 -6.68
N PHE A 132 0.31 -5.40 -5.84
CA PHE A 132 0.57 -5.27 -4.41
C PHE A 132 1.99 -4.77 -4.08
N PRO A 133 3.08 -5.37 -4.62
CA PRO A 133 4.44 -4.88 -4.35
C PRO A 133 4.64 -3.43 -4.80
N TYR A 134 4.04 -3.06 -5.93
CA TYR A 134 4.15 -1.70 -6.46
C TYR A 134 3.47 -0.67 -5.54
N LEU A 135 2.30 -1.01 -4.99
CA LEU A 135 1.60 -0.16 -4.04
C LEU A 135 2.33 -0.05 -2.70
N VAL A 136 3.01 -1.11 -2.25
CA VAL A 136 3.85 -1.07 -1.05
C VAL A 136 5.00 -0.07 -1.23
N ILE A 137 5.71 -0.11 -2.36
CA ILE A 137 6.79 0.86 -2.64
C ILE A 137 6.28 2.31 -2.59
N ILE A 138 5.11 2.57 -3.17
CA ILE A 138 4.49 3.91 -3.10
C ILE A 138 4.16 4.26 -1.65
N SER A 139 3.60 3.33 -0.89
CA SER A 139 3.27 3.51 0.53
C SER A 139 4.49 3.86 1.36
N ASP A 140 5.61 3.18 1.14
CA ASP A 140 6.87 3.42 1.87
C ASP A 140 7.43 4.81 1.57
N ILE A 141 7.46 5.23 0.31
CA ILE A 141 7.93 6.57 -0.06
C ILE A 141 7.10 7.64 0.63
N PHE A 142 5.78 7.55 0.57
CA PHE A 142 4.89 8.55 1.19
C PHE A 142 4.85 8.42 2.72
N GLY A 143 5.02 7.23 3.28
CA GLY A 143 5.14 7.01 4.72
C GLY A 143 6.40 7.67 5.29
N ILE A 144 7.56 7.48 4.65
CA ILE A 144 8.81 8.12 5.06
C ILE A 144 8.71 9.64 4.93
N THR A 145 8.15 10.16 3.84
CA THR A 145 7.96 11.61 3.68
C THR A 145 7.02 12.19 4.74
N GLY A 146 5.95 11.48 5.09
CA GLY A 146 5.05 11.85 6.18
C GLY A 146 5.77 11.88 7.54
N GLY A 147 6.55 10.85 7.83
CA GLY A 147 7.37 10.76 9.04
C GLY A 147 8.39 11.89 9.14
N LEU A 148 9.07 12.20 8.04
CA LEU A 148 10.02 13.31 7.97
C LEU A 148 9.34 14.66 8.27
N VAL A 149 8.24 14.95 7.60
CA VAL A 149 7.49 16.20 7.79
C VAL A 149 7.05 16.33 9.25
N ALA A 150 6.44 15.30 9.80
CA ALA A 150 5.94 15.33 11.17
C ALA A 150 7.05 15.47 12.22
N SER A 151 8.14 14.73 12.07
CA SER A 151 9.25 14.77 13.01
C SER A 151 10.01 16.12 12.96
N THR A 152 10.16 16.72 11.78
CA THR A 152 10.79 18.05 11.64
C THR A 152 9.93 19.17 12.22
N TYR A 153 8.61 19.06 12.15
CA TYR A 153 7.71 20.02 12.80
C TYR A 153 7.62 19.84 14.31
N ALA A 154 7.72 18.62 14.81
CA ALA A 154 7.63 18.31 16.23
C ALA A 154 8.91 18.68 16.98
N TYR A 155 10.06 18.70 16.33
CA TYR A 155 11.34 18.86 16.95
C TYR A 155 12.24 19.84 16.18
N GLU A 156 12.37 21.09 16.66
CA GLU A 156 13.15 22.16 16.01
C GLU A 156 14.62 21.83 15.71
N PRO A 157 15.36 21.03 16.51
CA PRO A 157 16.75 20.67 16.19
C PRO A 157 16.86 19.64 15.06
N LEU A 158 15.76 19.02 14.62
CA LEU A 158 15.79 17.99 13.58
C LEU A 158 15.82 18.62 12.18
N THR A 159 16.98 18.58 11.57
CA THR A 159 17.17 19.06 10.19
C THR A 159 16.93 17.89 9.22
N VAL A 160 16.33 18.19 8.05
CA VAL A 160 16.10 17.22 6.98
C VAL A 160 17.34 16.40 6.64
N SER A 161 18.53 17.04 6.65
CA SER A 161 19.80 16.35 6.40
C SER A 161 20.16 15.32 7.45
N LEU A 162 19.85 15.57 8.73
CA LEU A 162 20.09 14.63 9.82
C LEU A 162 19.16 13.42 9.75
N PHE A 163 17.91 13.62 9.34
CA PHE A 163 16.96 12.53 9.13
C PHE A 163 17.42 11.59 8.02
N PHE A 164 17.88 12.13 6.87
CA PHE A 164 18.40 11.31 5.78
C PHE A 164 19.72 10.61 6.13
N GLN A 165 20.61 11.24 6.91
CA GLN A 165 21.80 10.56 7.42
C GLN A 165 21.42 9.37 8.33
N GLY A 166 20.33 9.47 9.07
CA GLY A 166 19.79 8.35 9.85
C GLY A 166 19.29 7.19 8.97
N LEU A 167 18.67 7.49 7.84
CA LEU A 167 18.25 6.48 6.88
C LEU A 167 19.41 5.76 6.18
N GLU A 168 20.55 6.43 5.98
CA GLU A 168 21.75 5.84 5.34
C GLU A 168 22.51 4.87 6.27
N ILE A 169 22.24 4.85 7.57
CA ILE A 169 22.91 3.95 8.52
C ILE A 169 22.46 2.48 8.34
N TYR A 170 21.38 2.24 7.62
CA TYR A 170 20.84 0.93 7.26
C TYR A 170 20.86 0.69 5.75
#